data_dc54f4b1d1933214633c56f79d3c41b4
#
_entry.id   dc54f4b1d1933214633c56f79d3c41b4
#
_cell.length_a   1.000
_cell.length_b   1.000
_cell.length_c   1.000
_cell.angle_alpha   90.00
_cell.angle_beta   90.00
_cell.angle_gamma   90.00
#
_symmetry.space_group_name_H-M   'P 1'
#
loop_
_entity.id
_entity.type
_entity.pdbx_description
1 polymer ?
#
loop_
_entity_poly.entity_id
_entity_poly.type
_entity_poly.pdbx_seq_one_letter_code
_entity_poly.pdbx_strand_id
1 'polypeptide(L)'
;MRRLFHLLMSPPCRLVRLTLGEKRVAYDLAAPDDPLAHLPSFADLDGTVVTGLWAVIDHIESEYPEPALVPPETPARFEVLRLFDWTMGNFHEETTRRIVFEKASAGHTGNVSRRSPNMENVRAGREALRPNLARLGTMADTNGFLAGRDLTLADLALAAHVSALDYYGEIPWAEHPQLTDWYTRIKSRPSFRPLLTDRIPGQPPVPHYAELDF
;
A
#
# COMPACT_ATOMS: atom_id res chain seq x y z
N MET A 1 -16.63 -16.23 -8.92
CA MET A 1 -16.40 -15.06 -8.06
C MET A 1 -14.94 -14.65 -8.16
N ARG A 2 -14.62 -13.36 -8.20
CA ARG A 2 -13.23 -12.89 -8.28
C ARG A 2 -12.46 -13.27 -7.02
N ARG A 3 -11.18 -13.59 -7.17
CA ARG A 3 -10.32 -13.92 -6.03
C ARG A 3 -9.01 -13.14 -6.12
N LEU A 4 -8.60 -12.55 -4.99
CA LEU A 4 -7.29 -11.94 -4.84
C LEU A 4 -6.43 -12.79 -3.89
N PHE A 5 -5.38 -13.40 -4.43
CA PHE A 5 -4.35 -14.07 -3.66
C PHE A 5 -3.36 -13.05 -3.14
N HIS A 6 -3.20 -12.98 -1.83
CA HIS A 6 -2.51 -11.87 -1.21
C HIS A 6 -1.81 -12.23 0.11
N LEU A 7 -1.01 -11.27 0.60
CA LEU A 7 -0.43 -11.26 1.94
C LEU A 7 -0.83 -9.97 2.65
N LEU A 8 -1.22 -10.06 3.93
CA LEU A 8 -1.82 -8.95 4.69
C LEU A 8 -0.93 -7.71 4.80
N MET A 9 0.40 -7.89 4.98
CA MET A 9 1.35 -6.79 5.19
C MET A 9 2.23 -6.52 3.96
N SER A 10 1.92 -7.13 2.82
CA SER A 10 2.60 -6.85 1.56
C SER A 10 2.03 -5.56 0.94
N PRO A 11 2.81 -4.48 0.78
CA PRO A 11 2.32 -3.25 0.16
C PRO A 11 1.77 -3.45 -1.26
N PRO A 12 2.39 -4.26 -2.15
CA PRO A 12 1.80 -4.61 -3.43
C PRO A 12 0.39 -5.19 -3.32
N CYS A 13 0.18 -6.11 -2.38
CA CYS A 13 -1.13 -6.72 -2.16
C CYS A 13 -2.14 -5.72 -1.58
N ARG A 14 -1.72 -4.86 -0.65
CA ARG A 14 -2.55 -3.78 -0.10
C ARG A 14 -2.95 -2.77 -1.17
N LEU A 15 -2.03 -2.42 -2.06
CA LEU A 15 -2.32 -1.54 -3.18
C LEU A 15 -3.42 -2.12 -4.09
N VAL A 16 -3.33 -3.39 -4.47
CA VAL A 16 -4.37 -4.02 -5.29
C VAL A 16 -5.73 -4.01 -4.57
N ARG A 17 -5.76 -4.26 -3.25
CA ARG A 17 -7.00 -4.17 -2.46
C ARG A 17 -7.60 -2.77 -2.50
N LEU A 18 -6.77 -1.72 -2.36
CA LEU A 18 -7.21 -0.33 -2.46
C LEU A 18 -7.72 0.00 -3.86
N THR A 19 -6.99 -0.42 -4.90
CA THR A 19 -7.37 -0.20 -6.30
C THR A 19 -8.72 -0.84 -6.61
N LEU A 20 -8.91 -2.12 -6.27
CA LEU A 20 -10.19 -2.82 -6.44
C LEU A 20 -11.32 -2.14 -5.66
N GLY A 21 -11.02 -1.66 -4.45
CA GLY A 21 -11.96 -0.91 -3.62
C GLY A 21 -12.40 0.42 -4.26
N GLU A 22 -11.48 1.20 -4.83
CA GLU A 22 -11.79 2.45 -5.55
C GLU A 22 -12.62 2.18 -6.81
N LYS A 23 -12.31 1.10 -7.53
CA LYS A 23 -13.06 0.63 -8.70
C LYS A 23 -14.41 -0.02 -8.32
N ARG A 24 -14.69 -0.21 -7.03
CA ARG A 24 -15.89 -0.89 -6.51
C ARG A 24 -16.05 -2.31 -7.05
N VAL A 25 -14.94 -2.98 -7.32
CA VAL A 25 -14.89 -4.37 -7.77
C VAL A 25 -14.93 -5.28 -6.55
N ALA A 26 -15.98 -6.09 -6.45
CA ALA A 26 -16.11 -7.08 -5.38
C ALA A 26 -15.23 -8.30 -5.65
N TYR A 27 -14.55 -8.79 -4.61
CA TYR A 27 -13.65 -9.95 -4.66
C TYR A 27 -13.57 -10.63 -3.29
N ASP A 28 -13.14 -11.89 -3.29
CA ASP A 28 -12.76 -12.61 -2.08
C ASP A 28 -11.25 -12.61 -1.91
N LEU A 29 -10.81 -12.54 -0.65
CA LEU A 29 -9.41 -12.73 -0.29
C LEU A 29 -9.09 -14.22 -0.21
N ALA A 30 -7.97 -14.64 -0.77
CA ALA A 30 -7.46 -15.99 -0.71
C ALA A 30 -5.99 -16.01 -0.29
N ALA A 31 -5.63 -17.00 0.51
CA ALA A 31 -4.22 -17.30 0.76
C ALA A 31 -3.59 -17.92 -0.49
N PRO A 32 -2.31 -17.66 -0.77
CA PRO A 32 -1.62 -18.33 -1.86
C PRO A 32 -1.47 -19.83 -1.54
N ASP A 33 -1.75 -20.68 -2.53
CA ASP A 33 -1.55 -22.13 -2.40
C ASP A 33 -0.05 -22.48 -2.41
N ASP A 34 0.77 -21.68 -3.10
CA ASP A 34 2.22 -21.83 -3.15
C ASP A 34 2.90 -20.68 -2.39
N PRO A 35 3.74 -20.97 -1.38
CA PRO A 35 4.54 -19.97 -0.67
C PRO A 35 5.50 -19.17 -1.56
N LEU A 36 5.84 -19.69 -2.75
CA LEU A 36 6.70 -19.03 -3.74
C LEU A 36 5.88 -18.30 -4.82
N ALA A 37 4.55 -18.29 -4.70
CA ALA A 37 3.70 -17.59 -5.66
C ALA A 37 4.08 -16.12 -5.81
N HIS A 38 4.11 -15.66 -7.04
CA HIS A 38 4.23 -14.23 -7.34
C HIS A 38 2.95 -13.51 -6.94
N LEU A 39 3.01 -12.71 -5.91
CA LEU A 39 1.85 -11.99 -5.38
C LEU A 39 2.01 -10.47 -5.59
N PRO A 40 0.90 -9.74 -5.75
CA PRO A 40 -0.49 -10.20 -5.81
C PRO A 40 -0.81 -11.04 -7.05
N SER A 41 -1.83 -11.92 -6.95
CA SER A 41 -2.41 -12.60 -8.10
C SER A 41 -3.94 -12.45 -8.05
N PHE A 42 -4.55 -12.13 -9.19
CA PHE A 42 -5.97 -11.83 -9.30
C PHE A 42 -6.64 -12.75 -10.33
N ALA A 43 -7.68 -13.45 -9.91
CA ALA A 43 -8.51 -14.26 -10.78
C ALA A 43 -9.85 -13.56 -11.01
N ASP A 44 -10.12 -13.21 -12.27
CA ASP A 44 -11.36 -12.52 -12.66
C ASP A 44 -12.49 -13.49 -13.01
N LEU A 45 -13.69 -12.95 -13.30
CA LEU A 45 -14.91 -13.71 -13.57
C LEU A 45 -14.87 -14.51 -14.88
N ASP A 46 -14.17 -14.00 -15.87
CA ASP A 46 -14.00 -14.64 -17.18
C ASP A 46 -13.00 -15.81 -17.18
N GLY A 47 -12.36 -16.06 -16.02
CA GLY A 47 -11.34 -17.08 -15.85
C GLY A 47 -9.92 -16.60 -16.08
N THR A 48 -9.73 -15.31 -16.43
CA THR A 48 -8.41 -14.70 -16.54
C THR A 48 -7.72 -14.71 -15.17
N VAL A 49 -6.46 -15.16 -15.13
CA VAL A 49 -5.61 -15.10 -13.94
C VAL A 49 -4.38 -14.26 -14.26
N VAL A 50 -4.21 -13.17 -13.53
CA VAL A 50 -3.12 -12.24 -13.71
C VAL A 50 -2.23 -12.25 -12.46
N THR A 51 -0.91 -12.29 -12.64
CA THR A 51 0.05 -12.43 -11.53
C THR A 51 1.13 -11.36 -11.62
N GLY A 52 1.48 -10.80 -10.47
CA GLY A 52 2.45 -9.71 -10.34
C GLY A 52 1.79 -8.34 -10.37
N LEU A 53 2.37 -7.42 -9.60
CA LEU A 53 1.75 -6.12 -9.31
C LEU A 53 1.35 -5.34 -10.57
N TRP A 54 2.28 -5.15 -11.50
CA TRP A 54 2.03 -4.35 -12.70
C TRP A 54 0.96 -4.94 -13.59
N ALA A 55 1.04 -6.25 -13.84
CA ALA A 55 0.06 -6.94 -14.67
C ALA A 55 -1.34 -6.89 -14.05
N VAL A 56 -1.45 -7.05 -12.72
CA VAL A 56 -2.73 -6.96 -12.01
C VAL A 56 -3.30 -5.54 -12.06
N ILE A 57 -2.47 -4.51 -11.86
CA ILE A 57 -2.92 -3.11 -11.93
C ILE A 57 -3.36 -2.76 -13.36
N ASP A 58 -2.58 -3.14 -14.38
CA ASP A 58 -2.90 -2.89 -15.78
C ASP A 58 -4.22 -3.58 -16.19
N HIS A 59 -4.41 -4.83 -15.77
CA HIS A 59 -5.68 -5.54 -15.99
C HIS A 59 -6.85 -4.81 -15.32
N ILE A 60 -6.71 -4.38 -14.05
CA ILE A 60 -7.77 -3.67 -13.33
C ILE A 60 -8.08 -2.32 -14.00
N GLU A 61 -7.08 -1.55 -14.39
CA GLU A 61 -7.29 -0.26 -15.07
C GLU A 61 -7.97 -0.43 -16.45
N SER A 62 -7.65 -1.51 -17.16
CA SER A 62 -8.20 -1.81 -18.48
C SER A 62 -9.64 -2.32 -18.42
N GLU A 63 -9.92 -3.30 -17.55
CA GLU A 63 -11.24 -3.93 -17.45
C GLU A 63 -12.24 -3.09 -16.64
N TYR A 64 -11.75 -2.27 -15.71
CA TYR A 64 -12.56 -1.40 -14.84
C TYR A 64 -12.05 0.05 -14.94
N PRO A 65 -12.27 0.75 -16.08
CA PRO A 65 -11.65 2.06 -16.32
C PRO A 65 -12.08 3.15 -15.35
N GLU A 66 -13.26 3.05 -14.73
CA GLU A 66 -13.80 4.10 -13.87
C GLU A 66 -13.77 3.73 -12.36
N PRO A 67 -13.34 4.68 -11.50
CA PRO A 67 -12.66 5.93 -11.81
C PRO A 67 -11.23 5.68 -12.32
N ALA A 68 -10.75 6.47 -13.28
CA ALA A 68 -9.38 6.37 -13.76
C ALA A 68 -8.38 6.78 -12.65
N LEU A 69 -7.55 5.84 -12.21
CA LEU A 69 -6.52 6.11 -11.20
C LEU A 69 -5.19 6.51 -11.83
N VAL A 70 -5.03 6.28 -13.12
CA VAL A 70 -3.92 6.75 -13.93
C VAL A 70 -4.49 7.69 -15.00
N PRO A 71 -4.22 9.00 -14.94
CA PRO A 71 -4.72 9.95 -15.93
C PRO A 71 -4.29 9.54 -17.34
N PRO A 72 -5.17 9.70 -18.35
CA PRO A 72 -4.82 9.41 -19.74
C PRO A 72 -3.87 10.47 -20.34
N GLU A 73 -3.91 11.71 -19.83
CA GLU A 73 -3.17 12.83 -20.38
C GLU A 73 -1.73 12.91 -19.87
N THR A 74 -0.80 13.22 -20.74
CA THR A 74 0.55 13.69 -20.43
C THR A 74 0.50 15.20 -20.14
N PRO A 75 1.21 15.75 -19.14
CA PRO A 75 2.24 15.11 -18.29
C PRO A 75 1.72 14.47 -17.00
N ALA A 76 0.45 14.63 -16.64
CA ALA A 76 -0.09 14.12 -15.37
C ALA A 76 0.14 12.60 -15.22
N ARG A 77 -0.07 11.85 -16.30
CA ARG A 77 0.23 10.41 -16.34
C ARG A 77 1.66 10.09 -15.94
N PHE A 78 2.63 10.82 -16.48
CA PHE A 78 4.04 10.57 -16.19
C PHE A 78 4.38 10.83 -14.73
N GLU A 79 3.79 11.85 -14.12
CA GLU A 79 4.01 12.15 -12.71
C GLU A 79 3.44 11.05 -11.81
N VAL A 80 2.24 10.56 -12.10
CA VAL A 80 1.64 9.43 -11.37
C VAL A 80 2.52 8.19 -11.47
N LEU A 81 2.97 7.82 -12.67
CA LEU A 81 3.81 6.64 -12.89
C LEU A 81 5.18 6.79 -12.24
N ARG A 82 5.78 7.98 -12.29
CA ARG A 82 7.06 8.28 -11.64
C ARG A 82 6.98 8.12 -10.11
N LEU A 83 5.92 8.67 -9.50
CA LEU A 83 5.68 8.53 -8.06
C LEU A 83 5.38 7.09 -7.67
N PHE A 84 4.61 6.40 -8.48
CA PHE A 84 4.32 4.98 -8.28
C PHE A 84 5.62 4.15 -8.29
N ASP A 85 6.45 4.31 -9.33
CA ASP A 85 7.71 3.58 -9.48
C ASP A 85 8.65 3.85 -8.31
N TRP A 86 8.81 5.13 -7.93
CA TRP A 86 9.61 5.52 -6.78
C TRP A 86 9.08 4.91 -5.47
N THR A 87 7.75 4.88 -5.28
CA THR A 87 7.14 4.35 -4.06
C THR A 87 7.32 2.84 -3.96
N MET A 88 7.06 2.12 -5.05
CA MET A 88 7.14 0.67 -5.09
C MET A 88 8.59 0.15 -5.17
N GLY A 89 9.52 0.98 -5.60
CA GLY A 89 10.96 0.71 -5.65
C GLY A 89 11.71 1.31 -4.46
N ASN A 90 12.16 2.55 -4.60
CA ASN A 90 13.07 3.19 -3.64
C ASN A 90 12.48 3.28 -2.23
N PHE A 91 11.28 3.85 -2.10
CA PHE A 91 10.64 3.97 -0.78
C PHE A 91 10.42 2.59 -0.14
N HIS A 92 9.98 1.60 -0.92
CA HIS A 92 9.86 0.24 -0.43
C HIS A 92 11.18 -0.31 0.13
N GLU A 93 12.24 -0.26 -0.64
CA GLU A 93 13.55 -0.84 -0.27
C GLU A 93 14.20 -0.13 0.91
N GLU A 94 14.11 1.20 0.96
CA GLU A 94 14.76 2.01 1.98
C GLU A 94 14.00 2.02 3.31
N THR A 95 12.67 1.88 3.28
CA THR A 95 11.83 2.03 4.48
C THR A 95 11.02 0.79 4.80
N THR A 96 9.98 0.50 4.04
CA THR A 96 8.96 -0.50 4.39
C THR A 96 9.56 -1.90 4.51
N ARG A 97 10.41 -2.29 3.56
CA ARG A 97 11.07 -3.59 3.60
C ARG A 97 11.98 -3.73 4.83
N ARG A 98 12.71 -2.67 5.18
CA ARG A 98 13.60 -2.65 6.35
C ARG A 98 12.86 -2.69 7.68
N ILE A 99 11.64 -2.16 7.73
CA ILE A 99 10.86 -2.08 8.97
C ILE A 99 9.84 -3.21 9.06
N VAL A 100 8.91 -3.26 8.10
CA VAL A 100 7.78 -4.18 8.15
C VAL A 100 8.22 -5.64 7.99
N PHE A 101 9.16 -5.92 7.10
CA PHE A 101 9.62 -7.30 6.87
C PHE A 101 10.47 -7.85 8.01
N GLU A 102 11.04 -6.97 8.84
CA GLU A 102 11.72 -7.43 10.07
C GLU A 102 10.72 -7.65 11.21
N LYS A 103 9.61 -6.91 11.25
CA LYS A 103 8.60 -7.01 12.33
C LYS A 103 7.51 -8.03 12.03
N ALA A 104 7.03 -8.10 10.79
CA ALA A 104 5.99 -9.03 10.40
C ALA A 104 6.53 -10.45 10.18
N SER A 105 5.69 -11.44 10.48
CA SER A 105 6.03 -12.83 10.17
C SER A 105 6.07 -13.07 8.65
N ALA A 106 6.85 -14.07 8.24
CA ALA A 106 7.03 -14.45 6.83
C ALA A 106 5.72 -14.69 6.08
N GLY A 107 4.72 -15.31 6.72
CA GLY A 107 3.40 -15.58 6.13
C GLY A 107 2.57 -14.34 5.80
N HIS A 108 3.03 -13.14 6.22
CA HIS A 108 2.28 -11.89 6.00
C HIS A 108 2.98 -10.89 5.09
N THR A 109 4.24 -11.12 4.76
CA THR A 109 5.05 -10.23 3.90
C THR A 109 5.64 -10.94 2.69
N GLY A 110 5.66 -12.28 2.68
CA GLY A 110 6.42 -13.07 1.71
C GLY A 110 7.92 -13.18 2.04
N ASN A 111 8.36 -12.61 3.17
CA ASN A 111 9.74 -12.77 3.62
C ASN A 111 9.94 -14.17 4.21
N VAL A 112 10.68 -15.03 3.53
CA VAL A 112 10.94 -16.42 3.96
C VAL A 112 12.02 -16.55 5.05
N SER A 113 12.61 -15.44 5.50
CA SER A 113 13.62 -15.47 6.56
C SER A 113 13.00 -15.84 7.91
N ARG A 114 13.50 -16.90 8.53
CA ARG A 114 13.10 -17.35 9.88
C ARG A 114 14.03 -16.85 10.99
N ARG A 115 14.85 -15.85 10.71
CA ARG A 115 15.77 -15.26 11.70
C ARG A 115 15.05 -14.30 12.65
N SER A 116 15.65 -14.02 13.77
CA SER A 116 15.20 -12.92 14.64
C SER A 116 15.25 -11.57 13.91
N PRO A 117 14.35 -10.61 14.24
CA PRO A 117 14.35 -9.28 13.62
C PRO A 117 15.72 -8.61 13.72
N ASN A 118 16.19 -8.06 12.61
CA ASN A 118 17.41 -7.26 12.58
C ASN A 118 17.10 -5.81 12.94
N MET A 119 17.40 -5.43 14.19
CA MET A 119 17.11 -4.09 14.70
C MET A 119 17.97 -2.99 14.06
N GLU A 120 19.12 -3.31 13.49
CA GLU A 120 19.92 -2.37 12.70
C GLU A 120 19.20 -2.00 11.40
N ASN A 121 18.62 -2.98 10.71
CA ASN A 121 17.75 -2.74 9.55
C ASN A 121 16.57 -1.84 9.91
N VAL A 122 15.88 -2.13 11.01
CA VAL A 122 14.74 -1.32 11.48
C VAL A 122 15.19 0.13 11.74
N ARG A 123 16.35 0.33 12.39
CA ARG A 123 16.89 1.67 12.62
C ARG A 123 17.18 2.41 11.34
N ALA A 124 17.89 1.78 10.41
CA ALA A 124 18.19 2.36 9.10
C ALA A 124 16.91 2.72 8.31
N GLY A 125 15.88 1.84 8.37
CA GLY A 125 14.59 2.11 7.78
C GLY A 125 13.89 3.34 8.38
N ARG A 126 13.94 3.53 9.70
CA ARG A 126 13.39 4.71 10.39
C ARG A 126 14.15 6.00 10.04
N GLU A 127 15.47 5.92 9.91
CA GLU A 127 16.29 7.05 9.49
C GLU A 127 15.94 7.51 8.06
N ALA A 128 15.72 6.56 7.14
CA ALA A 128 15.28 6.86 5.78
C ALA A 128 13.82 7.33 5.72
N LEU A 129 12.94 6.84 6.60
CA LEU A 129 11.52 7.16 6.61
C LEU A 129 11.25 8.63 6.90
N ARG A 130 11.88 9.23 7.92
CA ARG A 130 11.61 10.60 8.39
C ARG A 130 11.67 11.67 7.29
N PRO A 131 12.77 11.82 6.52
CA PRO A 131 12.84 12.83 5.46
C PRO A 131 11.82 12.57 4.34
N ASN A 132 11.51 11.30 4.06
CA ASN A 132 10.51 10.94 3.07
C ASN A 132 9.11 11.36 3.51
N LEU A 133 8.73 11.14 4.77
CA LEU A 133 7.41 11.58 5.30
C LEU A 133 7.26 13.11 5.23
N ALA A 134 8.29 13.88 5.58
CA ALA A 134 8.26 15.33 5.49
C ALA A 134 8.06 15.81 4.04
N ARG A 135 8.82 15.25 3.10
CA ARG A 135 8.72 15.58 1.68
C ARG A 135 7.34 15.24 1.10
N LEU A 136 6.82 14.05 1.42
CA LEU A 136 5.52 13.59 0.94
C LEU A 136 4.37 14.43 1.52
N GLY A 137 4.46 14.80 2.80
CA GLY A 137 3.51 15.73 3.43
C GLY A 137 3.47 17.08 2.72
N THR A 138 4.63 17.67 2.41
CA THR A 138 4.71 18.92 1.66
C THR A 138 4.10 18.81 0.25
N MET A 139 4.34 17.70 -0.45
CA MET A 139 3.75 17.46 -1.78
C MET A 139 2.23 17.38 -1.71
N ALA A 140 1.70 16.63 -0.76
CA ALA A 140 0.27 16.45 -0.57
C ALA A 140 -0.43 17.76 -0.15
N ASP A 141 0.20 18.56 0.70
CA ASP A 141 -0.31 19.86 1.13
C ASP A 141 -0.38 20.86 -0.05
N THR A 142 0.65 20.89 -0.87
CA THR A 142 0.72 21.78 -2.04
C THR A 142 -0.31 21.42 -3.12
N ASN A 143 -0.47 20.13 -3.40
CA ASN A 143 -1.24 19.65 -4.55
C ASN A 143 -2.66 19.19 -4.19
N GLY A 144 -2.93 18.87 -2.93
CA GLY A 144 -4.13 18.19 -2.46
C GLY A 144 -3.95 16.67 -2.35
N PHE A 145 -3.39 16.02 -3.37
CA PHE A 145 -2.86 14.67 -3.40
C PHE A 145 -1.43 14.67 -3.96
N LEU A 146 -0.76 13.53 -4.02
CA LEU A 146 0.66 13.48 -4.37
C LEU A 146 0.95 14.00 -5.79
N ALA A 147 0.16 13.60 -6.76
CA ALA A 147 0.38 13.93 -8.17
C ALA A 147 -0.49 15.09 -8.68
N GLY A 148 -1.35 15.68 -7.84
CA GLY A 148 -2.28 16.72 -8.25
C GLY A 148 -3.49 16.85 -7.32
N ARG A 149 -4.62 17.29 -7.87
CA ARG A 149 -5.85 17.56 -7.10
C ARG A 149 -6.70 16.32 -6.86
N ASP A 150 -6.53 15.31 -7.67
CA ASP A 150 -7.34 14.09 -7.66
C ASP A 150 -6.55 12.91 -7.08
N LEU A 151 -7.27 11.98 -6.45
CA LEU A 151 -6.71 10.72 -5.98
C LEU A 151 -6.23 9.89 -7.18
N THR A 152 -5.00 9.43 -7.11
CA THR A 152 -4.39 8.63 -8.17
C THR A 152 -3.77 7.34 -7.64
N LEU A 153 -3.29 6.51 -8.56
CA LEU A 153 -2.54 5.29 -8.22
C LEU A 153 -1.30 5.59 -7.37
N ALA A 154 -0.69 6.77 -7.52
CA ALA A 154 0.46 7.20 -6.70
C ALA A 154 0.09 7.34 -5.22
N ASP A 155 -1.09 7.89 -4.93
CA ASP A 155 -1.60 8.02 -3.57
C ASP A 155 -1.91 6.66 -2.95
N LEU A 156 -2.56 5.78 -3.70
CA LEU A 156 -2.88 4.43 -3.23
C LEU A 156 -1.62 3.61 -2.99
N ALA A 157 -0.58 3.76 -3.84
CA ALA A 157 0.70 3.11 -3.66
C ALA A 157 1.36 3.54 -2.34
N LEU A 158 1.45 4.84 -2.09
CA LEU A 158 1.99 5.33 -0.82
C LEU A 158 1.11 4.92 0.37
N ALA A 159 -0.21 5.02 0.26
CA ALA A 159 -1.13 4.63 1.33
C ALA A 159 -1.02 3.15 1.70
N ALA A 160 -0.76 2.27 0.73
CA ALA A 160 -0.49 0.86 0.97
C ALA A 160 0.75 0.65 1.85
N HIS A 161 1.83 1.40 1.60
CA HIS A 161 3.06 1.38 2.42
C HIS A 161 2.84 2.01 3.80
N VAL A 162 2.27 3.21 3.84
CA VAL A 162 1.97 3.93 5.08
C VAL A 162 1.08 3.09 5.99
N SER A 163 0.07 2.42 5.45
CA SER A 163 -0.82 1.57 6.23
C SER A 163 -0.13 0.37 6.88
N ALA A 164 0.88 -0.21 6.22
CA ALA A 164 1.67 -1.29 6.80
C ALA A 164 2.62 -0.77 7.90
N LEU A 165 3.21 0.41 7.70
CA LEU A 165 4.04 1.08 8.70
C LEU A 165 3.22 1.55 9.91
N ASP A 166 2.03 2.12 9.67
CA ASP A 166 1.09 2.57 10.70
C ASP A 166 0.58 1.41 11.57
N TYR A 167 0.34 0.24 10.97
CA TYR A 167 -0.02 -0.97 11.70
C TYR A 167 0.95 -1.28 12.84
N TYR A 168 2.24 -1.03 12.65
CA TYR A 168 3.31 -1.27 13.62
C TYR A 168 3.72 -0.03 14.41
N GLY A 169 3.02 1.11 14.26
CA GLY A 169 3.30 2.35 14.98
C GLY A 169 4.61 3.02 14.57
N GLU A 170 4.98 2.90 13.30
CA GLU A 170 6.26 3.43 12.79
C GLU A 170 6.17 4.85 12.24
N ILE A 171 4.96 5.40 12.13
CA ILE A 171 4.74 6.76 11.66
C ILE A 171 4.60 7.71 12.86
N PRO A 172 5.50 8.68 13.04
CA PRO A 172 5.39 9.70 14.08
C PRO A 172 4.44 10.82 13.64
N TRP A 173 3.14 10.55 13.64
CA TRP A 173 2.10 11.43 13.09
C TRP A 173 2.17 12.86 13.59
N ALA A 174 2.44 13.06 14.87
CA ALA A 174 2.54 14.40 15.47
C ALA A 174 3.67 15.26 14.87
N GLU A 175 4.69 14.65 14.25
CA GLU A 175 5.79 15.35 13.60
C GLU A 175 5.45 15.71 12.13
N HIS A 176 4.37 15.17 11.55
CA HIS A 176 4.03 15.26 10.13
C HIS A 176 2.55 15.64 9.88
N PRO A 177 2.05 16.80 10.35
CA PRO A 177 0.62 17.14 10.27
C PRO A 177 0.07 17.16 8.84
N GLN A 178 0.83 17.63 7.85
CA GLN A 178 0.39 17.66 6.45
C GLN A 178 0.20 16.24 5.89
N LEU A 179 1.07 15.31 6.27
CA LEU A 179 0.93 13.91 5.88
C LEU A 179 -0.26 13.25 6.60
N THR A 180 -0.51 13.63 7.86
CA THR A 180 -1.67 13.17 8.64
C THR A 180 -2.96 13.56 7.94
N ASP A 181 -3.09 14.80 7.49
CA ASP A 181 -4.27 15.29 6.76
C ASP A 181 -4.48 14.54 5.44
N TRP A 182 -3.41 14.28 4.69
CA TRP A 182 -3.46 13.48 3.47
C TRP A 182 -3.89 12.03 3.76
N TYR A 183 -3.28 11.40 4.77
CA TYR A 183 -3.58 10.01 5.10
C TYR A 183 -4.99 9.85 5.66
N THR A 184 -5.48 10.77 6.48
CA THR A 184 -6.85 10.78 7.00
C THR A 184 -7.87 10.82 5.86
N ARG A 185 -7.64 11.64 4.83
CA ARG A 185 -8.52 11.68 3.65
C ARG A 185 -8.59 10.34 2.91
N ILE A 186 -7.47 9.61 2.81
CA ILE A 186 -7.45 8.31 2.16
C ILE A 186 -8.02 7.23 3.08
N LYS A 187 -7.62 7.23 4.35
CA LYS A 187 -8.05 6.27 5.37
C LYS A 187 -9.58 6.29 5.59
N SER A 188 -10.22 7.44 5.42
CA SER A 188 -11.67 7.61 5.52
C SER A 188 -12.46 7.02 4.35
N ARG A 189 -11.81 6.68 3.25
CA ARG A 189 -12.48 6.16 2.05
C ARG A 189 -13.04 4.75 2.28
N PRO A 190 -14.17 4.39 1.67
CA PRO A 190 -14.72 3.04 1.76
C PRO A 190 -13.74 1.94 1.31
N SER A 191 -12.89 2.23 0.31
CA SER A 191 -11.84 1.35 -0.20
C SER A 191 -10.79 0.98 0.84
N PHE A 192 -10.56 1.84 1.84
CA PHE A 192 -9.56 1.63 2.88
C PHE A 192 -10.07 0.78 4.07
N ARG A 193 -11.39 0.75 4.31
CA ARG A 193 -11.99 0.07 5.45
C ARG A 193 -11.56 -1.41 5.62
N PRO A 194 -11.45 -2.21 4.56
CA PRO A 194 -10.99 -3.59 4.69
C PRO A 194 -9.57 -3.71 5.27
N LEU A 195 -8.68 -2.74 5.02
CA LEU A 195 -7.33 -2.75 5.58
C LEU A 195 -7.34 -2.50 7.10
N LEU A 196 -8.28 -1.67 7.58
CA LEU A 196 -8.39 -1.35 9.02
C LEU A 196 -8.86 -2.55 9.85
N THR A 197 -9.46 -3.54 9.21
CA THR A 197 -9.92 -4.77 9.87
C THR A 197 -8.88 -5.88 9.89
N ASP A 198 -7.77 -5.71 9.17
CA ASP A 198 -6.68 -6.70 9.14
C ASP A 198 -6.15 -6.95 10.56
N ARG A 199 -5.94 -8.23 10.89
CA ARG A 199 -5.34 -8.64 12.16
C ARG A 199 -4.34 -9.77 11.93
N ILE A 200 -3.15 -9.59 12.46
CA ILE A 200 -2.12 -10.64 12.47
C ILE A 200 -2.19 -11.35 13.83
N PRO A 201 -2.36 -12.67 13.87
CA PRO A 201 -2.32 -13.43 15.12
C PRO A 201 -1.01 -13.17 15.88
N GLY A 202 -1.14 -12.79 17.15
CA GLY A 202 0.01 -12.47 18.01
C GLY A 202 0.70 -11.13 17.75
N GLN A 203 0.24 -10.35 16.79
CA GLN A 203 0.78 -9.02 16.44
C GLN A 203 -0.36 -8.03 16.18
N PRO A 204 -1.13 -7.61 17.19
CA PRO A 204 -2.20 -6.65 17.00
C PRO A 204 -1.65 -5.30 16.52
N PRO A 205 -2.44 -4.52 15.75
CA PRO A 205 -2.04 -3.16 15.37
C PRO A 205 -1.95 -2.26 16.60
N VAL A 206 -1.26 -1.13 16.44
CA VAL A 206 -1.30 -0.05 17.43
C VAL A 206 -2.73 0.48 17.62
N PRO A 207 -3.09 1.02 18.81
CA PRO A 207 -4.46 1.41 19.12
C PRO A 207 -5.09 2.35 18.08
N HIS A 208 -4.39 3.39 17.66
CA HIS A 208 -4.87 4.38 16.70
C HIS A 208 -5.01 3.89 15.25
N TYR A 209 -4.52 2.69 14.93
CA TYR A 209 -4.53 2.18 13.55
C TYR A 209 -5.93 2.14 12.91
N ALA A 210 -6.95 1.80 13.68
CA ALA A 210 -8.33 1.73 13.20
C ALA A 210 -9.10 3.06 13.37
N GLU A 211 -8.53 4.03 14.08
CA GLU A 211 -9.13 5.34 14.30
C GLU A 211 -8.94 6.22 13.06
N LEU A 212 -9.94 7.05 12.74
CA LEU A 212 -9.87 7.99 11.64
C LEU A 212 -9.26 9.33 12.08
N ASP A 213 -9.44 9.68 13.35
CA ASP A 213 -8.88 10.86 14.01
C ASP A 213 -7.74 10.40 14.93
N PHE A 214 -6.50 10.63 14.56
CA PHE A 214 -5.30 10.16 15.30
C PHE A 214 -4.18 11.22 15.30
#